data_7e76d033a3842ead2c8f6cd27f0040b5
#
_entry.id   7e76d033a3842ead2c8f6cd27f0040b5
#
_cell.length_a   1.000
_cell.length_b   1.000
_cell.length_c   1.000
_cell.angle_alpha   90.00
_cell.angle_beta   90.00
_cell.angle_gamma   90.00
#
_symmetry.space_group_name_H-M   'P 1'
#
loop_
_entity.id
_entity.type
_entity.pdbx_description
1 polymer ?
#
loop_
_entity_poly.entity_id
_entity_poly.type
_entity_poly.pdbx_seq_one_letter_code
_entity_poly.pdbx_strand_id
1 'polypeptide(L)'
;MPIKSENRNPPFNITRLSHVVLSSKDLDKTRYFYETGLGLEVTFQDKNNLYLRCLEEPWNHSLIFQKHEGPACCFKIGYRVFDDNDLNKAKDFFDQKEIPCKFSKRQFQGNTIELDDIAGVPLEFCATMDQKEPLMRKFDQHTGGRCAFLDHIQISTHDVQSAFDWYSDLGFRLTEYTAADGTDELWGVWLKRKYNTQDVVYSNGEGPMLHHIALHTPEIANVIHCADAMASLGLAENMDRPPGRHGIGNAFFIYFRDPDGHRVEIFTSHYAFLDSDLMPKRWDLSNTKRSQVWGFPAPKKWFYEGTSFVSKELKAPLLKAAPVTLEDFLEKLS
;
A
#
# COMPACT_ATOMS: atom_id res chain seq x y z
N MET A 1 -10.33 23.23 -11.30
CA MET A 1 -9.22 22.76 -10.42
C MET A 1 -9.23 21.25 -10.46
N PRO A 2 -8.11 20.57 -10.61
CA PRO A 2 -8.04 19.11 -10.66
C PRO A 2 -8.40 18.45 -9.32
N ILE A 3 -8.37 19.20 -8.21
CA ILE A 3 -8.67 18.68 -6.87
C ILE A 3 -10.14 18.96 -6.55
N LYS A 4 -10.91 17.86 -6.45
CA LYS A 4 -12.30 17.91 -5.99
C LYS A 4 -12.37 18.29 -4.51
N SER A 5 -13.50 18.90 -4.12
CA SER A 5 -13.89 19.00 -2.71
C SER A 5 -14.13 17.62 -2.11
N GLU A 6 -13.80 17.46 -0.83
CA GLU A 6 -13.99 16.23 -0.08
C GLU A 6 -15.46 15.77 -0.12
N ASN A 7 -15.70 14.49 -0.44
CA ASN A 7 -17.00 13.87 -0.29
C ASN A 7 -17.18 13.39 1.17
N ARG A 8 -17.94 14.15 1.96
CA ARG A 8 -18.21 13.83 3.38
C ARG A 8 -19.37 12.85 3.58
N ASN A 9 -20.12 12.56 2.51
CA ASN A 9 -21.26 11.64 2.53
C ASN A 9 -21.04 10.55 1.45
N PRO A 10 -20.07 9.66 1.63
CA PRO A 10 -19.82 8.59 0.68
C PRO A 10 -21.02 7.64 0.58
N PRO A 11 -21.16 6.93 -0.54
CA PRO A 11 -22.29 6.03 -0.76
C PRO A 11 -22.33 4.85 0.23
N PHE A 12 -21.17 4.44 0.73
CA PHE A 12 -20.98 3.42 1.79
C PHE A 12 -19.67 3.72 2.55
N ASN A 13 -19.53 3.14 3.74
CA ASN A 13 -18.47 3.51 4.65
C ASN A 13 -17.26 2.56 4.55
N ILE A 14 -16.28 2.89 3.70
CA ILE A 14 -14.95 2.26 3.71
C ILE A 14 -14.20 2.77 4.93
N THR A 15 -13.66 1.89 5.76
CA THR A 15 -12.99 2.26 7.00
C THR A 15 -11.46 2.32 6.86
N ARG A 16 -10.87 1.40 6.10
CA ARG A 16 -9.42 1.33 5.87
C ARG A 16 -9.03 0.34 4.78
N LEU A 17 -7.76 0.38 4.37
CA LEU A 17 -7.10 -0.76 3.73
C LEU A 17 -7.14 -1.96 4.69
N SER A 18 -7.57 -3.12 4.22
CA SER A 18 -7.76 -4.32 5.02
C SER A 18 -6.62 -5.32 4.85
N HIS A 19 -6.40 -5.75 3.61
CA HIS A 19 -5.43 -6.80 3.29
C HIS A 19 -4.99 -6.76 1.83
N VAL A 20 -3.91 -7.50 1.54
CA VAL A 20 -3.38 -7.68 0.18
C VAL A 20 -3.17 -9.17 -0.09
N VAL A 21 -3.52 -9.60 -1.29
CA VAL A 21 -3.33 -10.99 -1.74
C VAL A 21 -2.25 -11.03 -2.81
N LEU A 22 -1.12 -11.66 -2.50
CA LEU A 22 0.08 -11.74 -3.33
C LEU A 22 0.35 -13.18 -3.76
N SER A 23 1.10 -13.35 -4.83
CA SER A 23 1.62 -14.65 -5.24
C SER A 23 2.87 -15.02 -4.43
N SER A 24 3.14 -16.32 -4.30
CA SER A 24 4.42 -16.84 -3.83
C SER A 24 4.76 -18.16 -4.55
N LYS A 25 6.01 -18.29 -4.97
CA LYS A 25 6.55 -19.53 -5.51
C LYS A 25 6.91 -20.53 -4.42
N ASP A 26 7.29 -20.05 -3.24
CA ASP A 26 7.76 -20.85 -2.12
C ASP A 26 7.22 -20.25 -0.80
N LEU A 27 6.09 -20.78 -0.33
CA LEU A 27 5.42 -20.28 0.86
C LEU A 27 6.29 -20.39 2.13
N ASP A 28 7.24 -21.34 2.20
CA ASP A 28 8.11 -21.46 3.37
C ASP A 28 9.20 -20.36 3.38
N LYS A 29 9.76 -20.00 2.23
CA LYS A 29 10.66 -18.84 2.12
C LYS A 29 9.93 -17.53 2.40
N THR A 30 8.71 -17.38 1.87
CA THR A 30 7.86 -16.23 2.15
C THR A 30 7.53 -16.14 3.63
N ARG A 31 7.16 -17.26 4.27
CA ARG A 31 6.95 -17.33 5.71
C ARG A 31 8.19 -16.91 6.49
N TYR A 32 9.36 -17.44 6.14
CA TYR A 32 10.63 -17.08 6.80
C TYR A 32 10.90 -15.56 6.74
N PHE A 33 10.68 -14.96 5.57
CA PHE A 33 10.84 -13.52 5.38
C PHE A 33 9.86 -12.70 6.25
N TYR A 34 8.57 -13.01 6.18
CA TYR A 34 7.55 -12.21 6.86
C TYR A 34 7.41 -12.53 8.35
N GLU A 35 7.46 -13.79 8.76
CA GLU A 35 7.34 -14.19 10.17
C GLU A 35 8.64 -13.92 10.93
N THR A 36 9.77 -14.45 10.46
CA THR A 36 11.05 -14.34 11.19
C THR A 36 11.72 -12.98 10.97
N GLY A 37 11.74 -12.49 9.72
CA GLY A 37 12.40 -11.23 9.37
C GLY A 37 11.61 -9.98 9.79
N LEU A 38 10.34 -9.91 9.44
CA LEU A 38 9.50 -8.74 9.70
C LEU A 38 8.67 -8.84 10.98
N GLY A 39 8.53 -10.04 11.57
CA GLY A 39 7.84 -10.24 12.85
C GLY A 39 6.32 -10.30 12.74
N LEU A 40 5.78 -10.76 11.61
CA LEU A 40 4.34 -11.01 11.46
C LEU A 40 3.94 -12.35 12.09
N GLU A 41 2.70 -12.46 12.53
CA GLU A 41 2.13 -13.71 13.01
C GLU A 41 1.51 -14.51 11.86
N VAL A 42 1.89 -15.79 11.72
CA VAL A 42 1.21 -16.74 10.84
C VAL A 42 -0.08 -17.20 11.53
N THR A 43 -1.22 -16.94 10.92
CA THR A 43 -2.53 -17.34 11.43
C THR A 43 -3.04 -18.62 10.82
N PHE A 44 -2.58 -18.95 9.60
CA PHE A 44 -2.90 -20.18 8.88
C PHE A 44 -1.90 -20.43 7.76
N GLN A 45 -1.56 -21.70 7.53
CA GLN A 45 -0.81 -22.14 6.35
C GLN A 45 -1.31 -23.50 5.91
N ASP A 46 -1.50 -23.66 4.60
CA ASP A 46 -1.68 -24.95 3.94
C ASP A 46 -0.72 -25.08 2.74
N LYS A 47 -0.90 -26.08 1.89
CA LYS A 47 -0.04 -26.27 0.71
C LYS A 47 -0.15 -25.16 -0.36
N ASN A 48 -1.22 -24.39 -0.34
CA ASN A 48 -1.57 -23.41 -1.36
C ASN A 48 -1.60 -21.95 -0.84
N ASN A 49 -1.75 -21.76 0.48
CA ASN A 49 -1.97 -20.43 1.06
C ASN A 49 -1.21 -20.25 2.36
N LEU A 50 -0.73 -19.03 2.57
CA LEU A 50 -0.15 -18.53 3.83
C LEU A 50 -0.88 -17.24 4.20
N TYR A 51 -1.45 -17.20 5.43
CA TYR A 51 -2.15 -16.06 5.98
C TYR A 51 -1.35 -15.48 7.14
N LEU A 52 -1.09 -14.17 7.09
CA LEU A 52 -0.32 -13.45 8.10
C LEU A 52 -1.05 -12.19 8.54
N ARG A 53 -0.76 -11.77 9.77
CA ARG A 53 -1.19 -10.49 10.32
C ARG A 53 -0.07 -9.81 11.09
N CYS A 54 -0.21 -8.51 11.30
CA CYS A 54 0.68 -7.74 12.15
C CYS A 54 0.21 -7.76 13.62
N LEU A 55 1.05 -7.24 14.53
CA LEU A 55 0.91 -7.38 15.98
C LEU A 55 -0.34 -6.72 16.58
N GLU A 56 -0.77 -5.57 16.06
CA GLU A 56 -1.91 -4.81 16.57
C GLU A 56 -3.24 -5.19 15.90
N GLU A 57 -3.21 -6.01 14.87
CA GLU A 57 -4.39 -6.33 14.08
C GLU A 57 -5.26 -7.40 14.78
N PRO A 58 -6.55 -7.11 15.05
CA PRO A 58 -7.46 -8.05 15.69
C PRO A 58 -8.11 -9.02 14.71
N TRP A 59 -7.73 -9.02 13.44
CA TRP A 59 -8.34 -9.80 12.37
C TRP A 59 -7.42 -10.93 11.93
N ASN A 60 -7.99 -11.96 11.30
CA ASN A 60 -7.24 -13.14 10.91
C ASN A 60 -6.05 -12.82 10.03
N HIS A 61 -6.18 -11.87 9.08
CA HIS A 61 -5.10 -11.58 8.14
C HIS A 61 -5.11 -10.13 7.64
N SER A 62 -3.93 -9.67 7.27
CA SER A 62 -3.68 -8.48 6.47
C SER A 62 -2.81 -8.78 5.25
N LEU A 63 -2.08 -9.90 5.25
CA LEU A 63 -1.38 -10.41 4.08
C LEU A 63 -1.78 -11.85 3.81
N ILE A 64 -2.02 -12.15 2.55
CA ILE A 64 -2.27 -13.51 2.06
C ILE A 64 -1.31 -13.78 0.91
N PHE A 65 -0.60 -14.89 1.00
CA PHE A 65 0.22 -15.39 -0.11
C PHE A 65 -0.40 -16.66 -0.67
N GLN A 66 -0.59 -16.69 -1.98
CA GLN A 66 -1.12 -17.84 -2.69
C GLN A 66 -0.02 -18.48 -3.54
N LYS A 67 0.12 -19.80 -3.45
CA LYS A 67 1.07 -20.56 -4.28
C LYS A 67 0.82 -20.28 -5.75
N HIS A 68 1.86 -19.87 -6.48
CA HIS A 68 1.76 -19.52 -7.89
C HIS A 68 3.09 -19.76 -8.59
N GLU A 69 3.08 -20.56 -9.66
CA GLU A 69 4.31 -20.92 -10.39
C GLU A 69 4.71 -19.90 -11.49
N GLY A 70 3.82 -18.96 -11.77
CA GLY A 70 4.05 -17.90 -12.77
C GLY A 70 4.89 -16.74 -12.23
N PRO A 71 5.01 -15.64 -13.00
CA PRO A 71 5.61 -14.40 -12.53
C PRO A 71 4.91 -13.87 -11.27
N ALA A 72 5.67 -13.17 -10.42
CA ALA A 72 5.12 -12.53 -9.24
C ALA A 72 3.96 -11.59 -9.60
N CYS A 73 2.83 -11.71 -8.91
CA CYS A 73 1.65 -10.89 -9.17
C CYS A 73 0.86 -10.60 -7.90
N CYS A 74 0.07 -9.52 -7.94
CA CYS A 74 -0.93 -9.19 -6.94
C CYS A 74 -2.31 -9.65 -7.46
N PHE A 75 -3.01 -10.43 -6.63
CA PHE A 75 -4.33 -10.94 -6.99
C PHE A 75 -5.44 -9.98 -6.59
N LYS A 76 -5.34 -9.35 -5.40
CA LYS A 76 -6.39 -8.49 -4.84
C LYS A 76 -5.83 -7.46 -3.86
N ILE A 77 -6.50 -6.32 -3.83
CA ILE A 77 -6.40 -5.33 -2.76
C ILE A 77 -7.72 -5.31 -2.00
N GLY A 78 -7.68 -5.55 -0.70
CA GLY A 78 -8.86 -5.63 0.15
C GLY A 78 -9.10 -4.35 0.94
N TYR A 79 -10.32 -3.82 0.91
CA TYR A 79 -10.77 -2.74 1.78
C TYR A 79 -11.82 -3.24 2.77
N ARG A 80 -11.79 -2.69 3.98
CA ARG A 80 -12.82 -2.96 4.97
C ARG A 80 -13.92 -1.91 4.89
N VAL A 81 -15.17 -2.38 4.88
CA VAL A 81 -16.36 -1.54 5.11
C VAL A 81 -16.84 -1.71 6.55
N PHE A 82 -17.68 -0.80 7.03
CA PHE A 82 -18.05 -0.75 8.45
C PHE A 82 -18.85 -1.99 8.89
N ASP A 83 -19.87 -2.39 8.11
CA ASP A 83 -20.73 -3.55 8.39
C ASP A 83 -21.30 -4.18 7.10
N ASP A 84 -22.07 -5.25 7.24
CA ASP A 84 -22.72 -5.94 6.11
C ASP A 84 -23.76 -5.06 5.40
N ASN A 85 -24.36 -4.08 6.10
CA ASN A 85 -25.27 -3.12 5.47
C ASN A 85 -24.51 -2.18 4.53
N ASP A 86 -23.33 -1.71 4.93
CA ASP A 86 -22.46 -0.93 4.04
C ASP A 86 -21.93 -1.77 2.88
N LEU A 87 -21.72 -3.08 3.06
CA LEU A 87 -21.39 -3.98 1.96
C LEU A 87 -22.53 -4.09 0.93
N ASN A 88 -23.79 -4.18 1.40
CA ASN A 88 -24.95 -4.16 0.52
C ASN A 88 -25.10 -2.82 -0.21
N LYS A 89 -24.92 -1.69 0.48
CA LYS A 89 -24.90 -0.37 -0.15
C LYS A 89 -23.81 -0.24 -1.21
N ALA A 90 -22.63 -0.84 -0.96
CA ALA A 90 -21.55 -0.89 -1.95
C ALA A 90 -21.99 -1.65 -3.21
N LYS A 91 -22.66 -2.80 -3.05
CA LYS A 91 -23.19 -3.57 -4.17
C LYS A 91 -24.20 -2.75 -4.99
N ASP A 92 -25.16 -2.14 -4.30
CA ASP A 92 -26.19 -1.31 -4.95
C ASP A 92 -25.57 -0.10 -5.68
N PHE A 93 -24.56 0.55 -5.09
CA PHE A 93 -23.85 1.67 -5.69
C PHE A 93 -23.13 1.27 -6.97
N PHE A 94 -22.39 0.16 -6.96
CA PHE A 94 -21.66 -0.31 -8.13
C PHE A 94 -22.61 -0.78 -9.24
N ASP A 95 -23.72 -1.44 -8.89
CA ASP A 95 -24.74 -1.83 -9.86
C ASP A 95 -25.39 -0.61 -10.52
N GLN A 96 -25.73 0.44 -9.76
CA GLN A 96 -26.29 1.69 -10.28
C GLN A 96 -25.30 2.44 -11.20
N LYS A 97 -24.01 2.27 -10.98
CA LYS A 97 -22.93 2.82 -11.82
C LYS A 97 -22.54 1.92 -12.98
N GLU A 98 -23.23 0.79 -13.14
CA GLU A 98 -22.92 -0.23 -14.17
C GLU A 98 -21.46 -0.75 -14.06
N ILE A 99 -20.86 -0.72 -12.86
CA ILE A 99 -19.56 -1.27 -12.58
C ILE A 99 -19.72 -2.76 -12.25
N PRO A 100 -19.15 -3.67 -13.05
CA PRO A 100 -19.29 -5.09 -12.82
C PRO A 100 -18.72 -5.49 -11.45
N CYS A 101 -19.58 -6.03 -10.57
CA CYS A 101 -19.18 -6.51 -9.26
C CYS A 101 -19.97 -7.76 -8.87
N LYS A 102 -19.36 -8.62 -8.05
CA LYS A 102 -19.98 -9.87 -7.61
C LYS A 102 -19.67 -10.17 -6.15
N PHE A 103 -20.59 -10.85 -5.48
CA PHE A 103 -20.30 -11.46 -4.19
C PHE A 103 -19.39 -12.68 -4.35
N SER A 104 -18.47 -12.81 -3.39
CA SER A 104 -17.58 -13.96 -3.26
C SER A 104 -17.40 -14.33 -1.77
N LYS A 105 -16.67 -15.41 -1.52
CA LYS A 105 -16.26 -15.84 -0.18
C LYS A 105 -14.77 -16.14 -0.18
N ARG A 106 -14.10 -15.70 0.88
CA ARG A 106 -12.72 -16.05 1.18
C ARG A 106 -12.67 -16.73 2.54
N GLN A 107 -11.75 -17.67 2.70
CA GLN A 107 -11.54 -18.32 4.00
C GLN A 107 -11.23 -17.29 5.08
N PHE A 108 -11.79 -17.45 6.28
CA PHE A 108 -11.70 -16.54 7.43
C PHE A 108 -12.33 -15.15 7.24
N GLN A 109 -13.02 -14.93 6.13
CA GLN A 109 -13.63 -13.65 5.77
C GLN A 109 -15.13 -13.87 5.50
N GLY A 110 -15.96 -12.90 5.90
CA GLY A 110 -17.39 -12.94 5.60
C GLY A 110 -17.70 -12.68 4.14
N ASN A 111 -18.92 -12.24 3.86
CA ASN A 111 -19.28 -11.86 2.50
C ASN A 111 -18.32 -10.78 1.98
N THR A 112 -17.93 -10.94 0.74
CA THR A 112 -16.97 -10.08 0.06
C THR A 112 -17.53 -9.67 -1.28
N ILE A 113 -17.36 -8.41 -1.69
CA ILE A 113 -17.65 -7.94 -3.05
C ILE A 113 -16.34 -7.79 -3.79
N GLU A 114 -16.27 -8.36 -4.98
CA GLU A 114 -15.13 -8.22 -5.90
C GLU A 114 -15.48 -7.37 -7.10
N LEU A 115 -14.57 -6.48 -7.49
CA LEU A 115 -14.64 -5.65 -8.69
C LEU A 115 -13.23 -5.19 -9.10
N ASP A 116 -13.14 -4.53 -10.24
CA ASP A 116 -11.95 -3.76 -10.61
C ASP A 116 -12.23 -2.26 -10.40
N ASP A 117 -11.23 -1.51 -9.92
CA ASP A 117 -11.34 -0.04 -9.89
C ASP A 117 -11.15 0.56 -11.29
N ILE A 118 -11.22 1.90 -11.35
CA ILE A 118 -11.07 2.64 -12.62
C ILE A 118 -9.69 2.47 -13.28
N ALA A 119 -8.65 2.19 -12.51
CA ALA A 119 -7.32 1.91 -13.02
C ALA A 119 -7.16 0.44 -13.47
N GLY A 120 -8.13 -0.42 -13.18
CA GLY A 120 -8.10 -1.85 -13.44
C GLY A 120 -7.48 -2.67 -12.30
N VAL A 121 -7.35 -2.10 -11.11
CA VAL A 121 -6.85 -2.81 -9.92
C VAL A 121 -7.93 -3.74 -9.39
N PRO A 122 -7.65 -5.05 -9.22
CA PRO A 122 -8.62 -5.98 -8.66
C PRO A 122 -8.84 -5.71 -7.17
N LEU A 123 -10.05 -5.29 -6.80
CA LEU A 123 -10.44 -4.97 -5.43
C LEU A 123 -11.33 -6.04 -4.82
N GLU A 124 -11.31 -6.10 -3.48
CA GLU A 124 -12.36 -6.74 -2.69
C GLU A 124 -12.75 -5.88 -1.49
N PHE A 125 -14.04 -5.88 -1.16
CA PHE A 125 -14.61 -5.22 0.02
C PHE A 125 -15.20 -6.25 0.95
N CYS A 126 -14.85 -6.20 2.25
CA CYS A 126 -15.40 -7.09 3.27
C CYS A 126 -15.79 -6.30 4.52
N ALA A 127 -16.84 -6.75 5.20
CA ALA A 127 -17.27 -6.16 6.47
C ALA A 127 -16.73 -6.92 7.68
N THR A 128 -16.65 -8.25 7.58
CA THR A 128 -16.30 -9.13 8.69
C THR A 128 -15.13 -10.06 8.34
N MET A 129 -14.43 -10.47 9.36
CA MET A 129 -13.32 -11.42 9.30
C MET A 129 -13.19 -12.10 10.65
N ASP A 130 -12.69 -13.33 10.70
CA ASP A 130 -12.44 -14.03 11.96
C ASP A 130 -11.50 -13.20 12.84
N GLN A 131 -11.81 -13.12 14.14
CA GLN A 131 -11.04 -12.35 15.08
C GLN A 131 -9.89 -13.17 15.68
N LYS A 132 -8.81 -12.48 15.99
CA LYS A 132 -7.66 -12.98 16.74
C LYS A 132 -7.32 -11.98 17.85
N GLU A 133 -6.74 -12.45 18.94
CA GLU A 133 -6.28 -11.58 20.01
C GLU A 133 -5.11 -10.70 19.52
N PRO A 134 -5.18 -9.36 19.60
CA PRO A 134 -4.04 -8.50 19.27
C PRO A 134 -2.84 -8.77 20.18
N LEU A 135 -1.63 -8.73 19.57
CA LEU A 135 -0.39 -9.05 20.27
C LEU A 135 0.34 -7.83 20.85
N MET A 136 -0.24 -6.63 20.77
CA MET A 136 0.43 -5.37 21.13
C MET A 136 1.00 -5.31 22.56
N ARG A 137 0.47 -6.12 23.49
CA ARG A 137 0.96 -6.23 24.89
C ARG A 137 1.68 -7.53 25.20
N LYS A 138 1.92 -8.37 24.21
CA LYS A 138 2.64 -9.64 24.33
C LYS A 138 4.08 -9.45 23.84
N PHE A 139 4.84 -8.65 24.57
CA PHE A 139 6.19 -8.23 24.17
C PHE A 139 7.18 -9.38 23.95
N ASP A 140 6.95 -10.53 24.60
CA ASP A 140 7.68 -11.77 24.41
C ASP A 140 7.51 -12.38 23.00
N GLN A 141 6.47 -11.97 22.28
CA GLN A 141 6.15 -12.42 20.91
C GLN A 141 6.55 -11.40 19.84
N HIS A 142 7.11 -10.25 20.23
CA HIS A 142 7.55 -9.23 19.28
C HIS A 142 8.95 -9.54 18.76
N THR A 143 9.03 -9.96 17.50
CA THR A 143 10.28 -10.33 16.82
C THR A 143 10.52 -9.48 15.58
N GLY A 144 11.69 -9.62 14.95
CA GLY A 144 12.02 -8.98 13.67
C GLY A 144 11.77 -7.48 13.64
N GLY A 145 11.09 -7.01 12.61
CA GLY A 145 10.75 -5.59 12.41
C GLY A 145 9.63 -5.04 13.30
N ARG A 146 8.98 -5.90 14.12
CA ARG A 146 7.86 -5.52 15.02
C ARG A 146 6.74 -4.79 14.30
N CYS A 147 6.33 -5.30 13.13
CA CYS A 147 5.31 -4.67 12.32
C CYS A 147 3.95 -4.65 13.03
N ALA A 148 3.41 -3.46 13.25
CA ALA A 148 2.19 -3.23 14.03
C ALA A 148 0.91 -3.47 13.22
N PHE A 149 0.84 -2.94 11.99
CA PHE A 149 -0.31 -3.10 11.09
C PHE A 149 0.06 -2.82 9.62
N LEU A 150 -0.72 -3.39 8.70
CA LEU A 150 -0.71 -3.02 7.29
C LEU A 150 -1.27 -1.60 7.16
N ASP A 151 -0.46 -0.70 6.68
CA ASP A 151 -0.81 0.72 6.69
C ASP A 151 -1.36 1.19 5.35
N HIS A 152 -0.59 1.04 4.29
CA HIS A 152 -0.97 1.53 2.98
C HIS A 152 -0.37 0.69 1.85
N ILE A 153 -0.85 0.98 0.66
CA ILE A 153 -0.29 0.50 -0.60
C ILE A 153 0.02 1.68 -1.51
N GLN A 154 1.02 1.53 -2.35
CA GLN A 154 1.23 2.42 -3.49
C GLN A 154 1.04 1.66 -4.80
N ILE A 155 0.34 2.28 -5.74
CA ILE A 155 0.04 1.76 -7.07
C ILE A 155 0.53 2.76 -8.11
N SER A 156 1.25 2.27 -9.13
CA SER A 156 1.52 3.04 -10.33
C SER A 156 0.33 2.92 -11.28
N THR A 157 -0.10 4.04 -11.85
CA THR A 157 -1.22 4.10 -12.81
C THR A 157 -0.90 5.01 -13.97
N HIS A 158 -1.48 4.72 -15.13
CA HIS A 158 -1.36 5.55 -16.31
C HIS A 158 -2.14 6.88 -16.19
N ASP A 159 -3.19 6.92 -15.33
CA ASP A 159 -4.06 8.08 -15.14
C ASP A 159 -4.34 8.30 -13.64
N VAL A 160 -3.58 9.22 -13.04
CA VAL A 160 -3.71 9.58 -11.63
C VAL A 160 -4.99 10.38 -11.36
N GLN A 161 -5.41 11.22 -12.32
CA GLN A 161 -6.62 12.04 -12.13
C GLN A 161 -7.87 11.17 -12.02
N SER A 162 -8.04 10.20 -12.92
CA SER A 162 -9.17 9.28 -12.87
C SER A 162 -9.19 8.45 -11.59
N ALA A 163 -8.02 7.96 -11.14
CA ALA A 163 -7.91 7.25 -9.85
C ALA A 163 -8.31 8.17 -8.68
N PHE A 164 -7.79 9.40 -8.63
CA PHE A 164 -8.14 10.37 -7.59
C PHE A 164 -9.64 10.64 -7.55
N ASP A 165 -10.26 10.88 -8.71
CA ASP A 165 -11.68 11.18 -8.82
C ASP A 165 -12.55 10.02 -8.32
N TRP A 166 -12.20 8.80 -8.70
CA TRP A 166 -12.92 7.59 -8.29
C TRP A 166 -12.86 7.35 -6.77
N TYR A 167 -11.66 7.42 -6.16
CA TYR A 167 -11.48 7.24 -4.72
C TYR A 167 -12.09 8.39 -3.90
N SER A 168 -12.07 9.62 -4.44
CA SER A 168 -12.73 10.77 -3.82
C SER A 168 -14.25 10.59 -3.76
N ASP A 169 -14.86 10.05 -4.82
CA ASP A 169 -16.30 9.76 -4.85
C ASP A 169 -16.67 8.68 -3.81
N LEU A 170 -15.76 7.75 -3.50
CA LEU A 170 -15.91 6.77 -2.41
C LEU A 170 -15.57 7.33 -1.02
N GLY A 171 -15.30 8.63 -0.89
CA GLY A 171 -15.04 9.31 0.38
C GLY A 171 -13.62 9.19 0.90
N PHE A 172 -12.66 8.80 0.07
CA PHE A 172 -11.24 8.94 0.43
C PHE A 172 -10.86 10.42 0.42
N ARG A 173 -10.10 10.81 1.41
CA ARG A 173 -9.63 12.16 1.57
C ARG A 173 -8.20 12.32 1.08
N LEU A 174 -7.98 13.33 0.24
CA LEU A 174 -6.64 13.73 -0.19
C LEU A 174 -5.91 14.42 0.98
N THR A 175 -4.72 13.96 1.31
CA THR A 175 -3.86 14.56 2.34
C THR A 175 -2.68 15.32 1.74
N GLU A 176 -2.03 14.71 0.77
CA GLU A 176 -0.93 15.29 0.04
C GLU A 176 -1.01 14.91 -1.44
N TYR A 177 -0.41 15.71 -2.31
CA TYR A 177 -0.31 15.39 -3.73
C TYR A 177 0.96 15.97 -4.35
N THR A 178 1.42 15.33 -5.40
CA THR A 178 2.49 15.84 -6.27
C THR A 178 1.88 16.25 -7.60
N ALA A 179 2.22 17.44 -8.07
CA ALA A 179 1.85 17.90 -9.40
C ALA A 179 3.09 18.24 -10.24
N ALA A 180 2.96 18.21 -11.56
CA ALA A 180 3.99 18.69 -12.46
C ALA A 180 4.22 20.19 -12.22
N ASP A 181 5.49 20.62 -12.29
CA ASP A 181 5.91 21.97 -11.92
C ASP A 181 5.18 23.02 -12.79
N GLY A 182 4.66 24.04 -12.11
CA GLY A 182 3.95 25.13 -12.77
C GLY A 182 2.57 24.76 -13.34
N THR A 183 2.08 23.56 -13.10
CA THR A 183 0.76 23.09 -13.54
C THR A 183 -0.05 22.53 -12.39
N ASP A 184 -1.30 22.14 -12.66
CA ASP A 184 -2.14 21.38 -11.74
C ASP A 184 -2.25 19.90 -12.15
N GLU A 185 -1.45 19.40 -13.10
CA GLU A 185 -1.49 18.02 -13.54
C GLU A 185 -0.95 17.09 -12.44
N LEU A 186 -1.80 16.18 -11.96
CA LEU A 186 -1.50 15.29 -10.85
C LEU A 186 -0.48 14.22 -11.28
N TRP A 187 0.65 14.18 -10.57
CA TRP A 187 1.65 13.12 -10.70
C TRP A 187 1.48 12.04 -9.63
N GLY A 188 0.96 12.37 -8.46
CA GLY A 188 0.69 11.42 -7.40
C GLY A 188 -0.24 11.97 -6.34
N VAL A 189 -1.05 11.09 -5.72
CA VAL A 189 -2.06 11.42 -4.72
C VAL A 189 -1.99 10.46 -3.55
N TRP A 190 -2.06 10.99 -2.32
CA TRP A 190 -2.06 10.25 -1.05
C TRP A 190 -3.46 10.34 -0.45
N LEU A 191 -4.15 9.22 -0.37
CA LEU A 191 -5.58 9.13 -0.08
C LEU A 191 -5.83 8.30 1.17
N LYS A 192 -6.61 8.83 2.11
CA LYS A 192 -6.87 8.19 3.40
C LYS A 192 -8.35 7.95 3.70
N ARG A 193 -8.59 6.94 4.54
CA ARG A 193 -9.81 6.73 5.31
C ARG A 193 -9.53 6.75 6.81
N LYS A 194 -8.45 6.07 7.26
CA LYS A 194 -8.05 6.01 8.66
C LYS A 194 -7.40 7.33 9.15
N TYR A 195 -6.86 7.33 10.37
CA TYR A 195 -6.38 8.53 11.08
C TYR A 195 -5.12 9.19 10.51
N ASN A 196 -4.29 8.45 9.78
CA ASN A 196 -3.00 8.93 9.27
C ASN A 196 -3.08 9.49 7.84
N THR A 197 -1.95 9.56 7.14
CA THR A 197 -1.83 10.27 5.87
C THR A 197 -2.35 9.52 4.66
N GLN A 198 -2.34 8.18 4.65
CA GLN A 198 -2.81 7.41 3.49
C GLN A 198 -3.26 5.99 3.85
N ASP A 199 -4.19 5.45 3.06
CA ASP A 199 -4.49 4.03 2.89
C ASP A 199 -4.05 3.56 1.50
N VAL A 200 -4.16 4.42 0.50
CA VAL A 200 -3.74 4.15 -0.87
C VAL A 200 -3.08 5.35 -1.50
N VAL A 201 -2.02 5.09 -2.25
CA VAL A 201 -1.31 6.08 -3.05
C VAL A 201 -1.39 5.67 -4.51
N TYR A 202 -1.78 6.59 -5.37
CA TYR A 202 -1.64 6.46 -6.81
C TYR A 202 -0.56 7.39 -7.32
N SER A 203 0.39 6.86 -8.10
CA SER A 203 1.46 7.63 -8.72
C SER A 203 1.52 7.38 -10.22
N ASN A 204 1.94 8.39 -10.95
CA ASN A 204 2.09 8.34 -12.40
C ASN A 204 3.19 7.36 -12.81
N GLY A 205 2.87 6.45 -13.71
CA GLY A 205 3.77 5.45 -14.22
C GLY A 205 3.06 4.48 -15.16
N GLU A 206 3.81 3.55 -15.72
CA GLU A 206 3.20 2.42 -16.40
C GLU A 206 2.38 1.62 -15.38
N GLY A 207 1.15 1.26 -15.73
CA GLY A 207 0.27 0.61 -14.77
C GLY A 207 -1.03 0.06 -15.36
N PRO A 208 -1.83 -0.64 -14.51
CA PRO A 208 -1.69 -0.70 -13.06
C PRO A 208 -0.60 -1.67 -12.58
N MET A 209 0.24 -1.23 -11.63
CA MET A 209 1.20 -2.08 -10.92
C MET A 209 1.21 -1.75 -9.43
N LEU A 210 1.28 -2.74 -8.56
CA LEU A 210 1.54 -2.56 -7.15
C LEU A 210 3.02 -2.20 -6.95
N HIS A 211 3.29 -0.96 -6.55
CA HIS A 211 4.65 -0.49 -6.29
C HIS A 211 5.20 -1.07 -4.98
N HIS A 212 4.42 -0.99 -3.90
CA HIS A 212 4.74 -1.60 -2.62
C HIS A 212 3.51 -1.76 -1.71
N ILE A 213 3.65 -2.63 -0.72
CA ILE A 213 2.87 -2.65 0.51
C ILE A 213 3.67 -2.00 1.62
N ALA A 214 3.03 -1.36 2.58
CA ALA A 214 3.71 -0.70 3.69
C ALA A 214 3.19 -1.18 5.05
N LEU A 215 4.13 -1.59 5.89
CA LEU A 215 3.89 -2.07 7.25
C LEU A 215 4.42 -1.04 8.25
N HIS A 216 3.55 -0.59 9.14
CA HIS A 216 3.93 0.35 10.19
C HIS A 216 4.66 -0.36 11.32
N THR A 217 5.69 0.28 11.89
CA THR A 217 6.34 -0.12 13.13
C THR A 217 6.35 1.04 14.13
N PRO A 218 6.31 0.81 15.46
CA PRO A 218 6.08 1.87 16.44
C PRO A 218 7.14 2.97 16.46
N GLU A 219 8.43 2.63 16.30
CA GLU A 219 9.54 3.54 16.55
C GLU A 219 10.61 3.48 15.45
N ILE A 220 11.38 4.57 15.31
CA ILE A 220 12.54 4.62 14.39
C ILE A 220 13.55 3.51 14.72
N ALA A 221 13.75 3.22 16.01
CA ALA A 221 14.63 2.13 16.44
C ALA A 221 14.21 0.77 15.87
N ASN A 222 12.91 0.53 15.69
CA ASN A 222 12.42 -0.72 15.09
C ASN A 222 12.75 -0.82 13.61
N VAL A 223 12.74 0.29 12.86
CA VAL A 223 13.15 0.32 11.44
C VAL A 223 14.61 -0.06 11.31
N ILE A 224 15.48 0.46 12.16
CA ILE A 224 16.92 0.13 12.16
C ILE A 224 17.12 -1.32 12.62
N HIS A 225 16.46 -1.73 13.71
CA HIS A 225 16.51 -3.11 14.18
C HIS A 225 16.04 -4.12 13.12
N CYS A 226 15.04 -3.75 12.32
CA CYS A 226 14.61 -4.59 11.19
C CYS A 226 15.74 -4.83 10.20
N ALA A 227 16.54 -3.81 9.86
CA ALA A 227 17.70 -3.96 8.99
C ALA A 227 18.75 -4.92 9.59
N ASP A 228 19.05 -4.76 10.89
CA ASP A 228 20.01 -5.63 11.61
C ASP A 228 19.49 -7.08 11.65
N ALA A 229 18.20 -7.28 11.95
CA ALA A 229 17.57 -8.59 11.98
C ALA A 229 17.61 -9.26 10.60
N MET A 230 17.19 -8.56 9.54
CA MET A 230 17.25 -9.07 8.17
C MET A 230 18.67 -9.45 7.75
N ALA A 231 19.67 -8.63 8.08
CA ALA A 231 21.08 -8.93 7.79
C ALA A 231 21.56 -10.18 8.54
N SER A 232 21.23 -10.34 9.81
CA SER A 232 21.61 -11.51 10.63
C SER A 232 20.96 -12.81 10.16
N LEU A 233 19.81 -12.72 9.49
CA LEU A 233 19.08 -13.84 8.87
C LEU A 233 19.59 -14.18 7.45
N GLY A 234 20.63 -13.50 6.96
CA GLY A 234 21.15 -13.69 5.60
C GLY A 234 20.30 -13.01 4.51
N LEU A 235 19.45 -12.06 4.88
CA LEU A 235 18.52 -11.34 3.99
C LEU A 235 18.97 -9.89 3.70
N ALA A 236 20.25 -9.55 3.93
CA ALA A 236 20.77 -8.20 3.71
C ALA A 236 20.59 -7.71 2.25
N GLU A 237 20.79 -8.61 1.28
CA GLU A 237 20.66 -8.31 -0.15
C GLU A 237 19.20 -8.05 -0.59
N ASN A 238 18.23 -8.38 0.26
CA ASN A 238 16.82 -8.07 0.02
C ASN A 238 16.51 -6.57 0.23
N MET A 239 17.44 -5.78 0.81
CA MET A 239 17.25 -4.35 0.98
C MET A 239 17.23 -3.64 -0.37
N ASP A 240 16.07 -3.13 -0.77
CA ASP A 240 15.87 -2.40 -2.04
C ASP A 240 16.21 -0.92 -1.90
N ARG A 241 15.95 -0.34 -0.72
CA ARG A 241 16.30 1.05 -0.40
C ARG A 241 16.66 1.19 1.07
N PRO A 242 17.83 1.80 1.38
CA PRO A 242 18.26 2.00 2.77
C PRO A 242 17.37 2.98 3.52
N PRO A 243 17.50 3.08 4.86
CA PRO A 243 16.72 4.01 5.67
C PRO A 243 16.77 5.43 5.17
N GLY A 244 15.64 6.12 5.23
CA GLY A 244 15.50 7.51 4.81
C GLY A 244 14.29 8.21 5.43
N ARG A 245 14.15 9.50 5.13
CA ARG A 245 13.04 10.33 5.59
C ARG A 245 12.31 10.91 4.39
N HIS A 246 11.03 10.56 4.23
CA HIS A 246 10.16 11.24 3.27
C HIS A 246 9.74 12.62 3.78
N GLY A 247 9.58 13.59 2.87
CA GLY A 247 8.83 14.81 3.15
C GLY A 247 7.33 14.55 3.15
N ILE A 248 6.87 13.74 2.18
CA ILE A 248 5.49 13.26 2.11
C ILE A 248 5.22 12.34 3.29
N GLY A 249 4.11 12.58 4.00
CA GLY A 249 3.72 11.79 5.16
C GLY A 249 4.68 11.85 6.36
N ASN A 250 5.84 12.52 6.24
CA ASN A 250 6.91 12.55 7.25
C ASN A 250 7.45 11.16 7.63
N ALA A 251 7.27 10.13 6.79
CA ALA A 251 7.64 8.77 7.10
C ALA A 251 9.16 8.56 7.18
N PHE A 252 9.63 7.88 8.23
CA PHE A 252 10.98 7.31 8.30
C PHE A 252 10.88 5.85 7.85
N PHE A 253 11.61 5.46 6.82
CA PHE A 253 11.38 4.24 6.06
C PHE A 253 12.64 3.40 5.82
N ILE A 254 12.41 2.14 5.48
CA ILE A 254 13.33 1.21 4.80
C ILE A 254 12.50 0.34 3.85
N TYR A 255 13.08 -0.08 2.71
CA TYR A 255 12.38 -0.96 1.77
C TYR A 255 13.16 -2.25 1.53
N PHE A 256 12.41 -3.34 1.42
CA PHE A 256 12.93 -4.66 1.08
C PHE A 256 12.19 -5.22 -0.14
N ARG A 257 12.83 -6.19 -0.81
CA ARG A 257 12.18 -7.11 -1.74
C ARG A 257 12.00 -8.46 -1.04
N ASP A 258 10.80 -8.99 -1.05
CA ASP A 258 10.56 -10.33 -0.55
C ASP A 258 11.14 -11.40 -1.51
N PRO A 259 11.08 -12.71 -1.17
CA PRO A 259 11.66 -13.76 -2.02
C PRO A 259 11.10 -13.85 -3.44
N ASP A 260 9.89 -13.33 -3.69
CA ASP A 260 9.26 -13.28 -5.01
C ASP A 260 9.46 -11.93 -5.72
N GLY A 261 10.08 -10.94 -5.04
CA GLY A 261 10.38 -9.62 -5.56
C GLY A 261 9.31 -8.56 -5.28
N HIS A 262 8.28 -8.85 -4.47
CA HIS A 262 7.34 -7.84 -4.01
C HIS A 262 8.05 -6.84 -3.10
N ARG A 263 7.78 -5.54 -3.31
CA ARG A 263 8.39 -4.48 -2.50
C ARG A 263 7.59 -4.27 -1.23
N VAL A 264 8.29 -4.26 -0.10
CA VAL A 264 7.72 -4.03 1.24
C VAL A 264 8.42 -2.84 1.88
N GLU A 265 7.65 -1.86 2.31
CA GLU A 265 8.10 -0.75 3.14
C GLU A 265 7.90 -1.08 4.62
N ILE A 266 8.93 -0.87 5.44
CA ILE A 266 8.81 -0.82 6.89
C ILE A 266 9.04 0.63 7.30
N PHE A 267 8.08 1.24 8.00
CA PHE A 267 8.15 2.67 8.26
C PHE A 267 7.46 3.06 9.56
N THR A 268 7.74 4.31 9.99
CA THR A 268 7.14 4.95 11.17
C THR A 268 7.10 6.48 11.00
N SER A 269 6.60 7.17 12.01
CA SER A 269 6.61 8.64 12.12
C SER A 269 5.68 9.38 11.17
N HIS A 270 4.59 8.75 10.70
CA HIS A 270 3.50 9.50 10.09
C HIS A 270 3.00 10.61 11.02
N TYR A 271 2.57 11.72 10.44
CA TYR A 271 1.76 12.65 11.21
C TYR A 271 0.28 12.19 11.25
N ALA A 272 -0.37 12.46 12.37
CA ALA A 272 -1.81 12.25 12.50
C ALA A 272 -2.56 13.39 11.79
N PHE A 273 -3.59 13.04 11.04
CA PHE A 273 -4.46 14.00 10.37
C PHE A 273 -5.60 14.39 11.33
N LEU A 274 -5.33 15.38 12.20
CA LEU A 274 -6.18 15.72 13.34
C LEU A 274 -7.39 16.57 12.93
N ASP A 275 -7.18 17.56 12.07
CA ASP A 275 -8.22 18.51 11.67
C ASP A 275 -8.86 18.11 10.35
N SER A 276 -10.18 18.06 10.35
CA SER A 276 -10.96 17.65 9.18
C SER A 276 -10.96 18.68 8.04
N ASP A 277 -10.55 19.90 8.30
CA ASP A 277 -10.46 21.02 7.35
C ASP A 277 -9.03 21.34 6.90
N LEU A 278 -8.03 20.56 7.34
CA LEU A 278 -6.65 20.74 6.87
C LEU A 278 -6.57 20.54 5.35
N MET A 279 -6.08 21.56 4.67
CA MET A 279 -5.95 21.53 3.20
C MET A 279 -4.87 20.54 2.76
N PRO A 280 -5.05 19.85 1.62
CA PRO A 280 -4.04 18.95 1.08
C PRO A 280 -2.74 19.68 0.77
N LYS A 281 -1.60 19.09 1.15
CA LYS A 281 -0.28 19.67 0.87
C LYS A 281 0.16 19.35 -0.55
N ARG A 282 0.47 20.40 -1.32
CA ARG A 282 1.08 20.29 -2.65
C ARG A 282 2.59 20.11 -2.55
N TRP A 283 3.11 19.24 -3.43
CA TRP A 283 4.54 19.12 -3.74
C TRP A 283 4.76 19.29 -5.24
N ASP A 284 5.74 20.10 -5.61
CA ASP A 284 6.18 20.15 -7.00
C ASP A 284 7.06 18.94 -7.33
N LEU A 285 6.93 18.41 -8.54
CA LEU A 285 7.58 17.17 -8.96
C LEU A 285 9.11 17.25 -8.89
N SER A 286 9.69 18.41 -9.20
CA SER A 286 11.14 18.66 -9.13
C SER A 286 11.68 18.74 -7.70
N ASN A 287 10.81 18.92 -6.69
CA ASN A 287 11.24 19.01 -5.30
C ASN A 287 11.64 17.61 -4.77
N THR A 288 12.92 17.32 -4.78
CA THR A 288 13.45 16.01 -4.32
C THR A 288 13.15 15.73 -2.85
N LYS A 289 12.95 16.78 -2.01
CA LYS A 289 12.64 16.61 -0.58
C LYS A 289 11.28 15.97 -0.34
N ARG A 290 10.35 15.98 -1.32
CA ARG A 290 9.09 15.24 -1.22
C ARG A 290 9.32 13.74 -0.98
N SER A 291 10.26 13.14 -1.71
CA SER A 291 10.60 11.71 -1.61
C SER A 291 11.76 11.43 -0.65
N GLN A 292 12.63 12.41 -0.40
CA GLN A 292 13.75 12.27 0.52
C GLN A 292 14.21 13.62 1.09
N VAL A 293 13.98 13.86 2.38
CA VAL A 293 14.37 15.11 3.06
C VAL A 293 15.89 15.22 3.17
N TRP A 294 16.56 14.09 3.39
CA TRP A 294 18.02 13.97 3.43
C TRP A 294 18.47 12.65 2.76
N GLY A 295 19.72 12.61 2.32
CA GLY A 295 20.29 11.55 1.50
C GLY A 295 20.04 11.77 0.01
N PHE A 296 20.13 10.72 -0.79
CA PHE A 296 20.03 10.78 -2.25
C PHE A 296 18.61 10.52 -2.75
N PRO A 297 18.21 11.09 -3.93
CA PRO A 297 16.96 10.75 -4.59
C PRO A 297 16.86 9.25 -4.88
N ALA A 298 15.67 8.77 -5.14
CA ALA A 298 15.45 7.39 -5.55
C ALA A 298 16.08 7.13 -6.95
N PRO A 299 16.62 5.92 -7.21
CA PRO A 299 17.14 5.57 -8.52
C PRO A 299 16.00 5.51 -9.54
N LYS A 300 16.33 5.68 -10.83
CA LYS A 300 15.34 5.69 -11.93
C LYS A 300 14.45 4.45 -11.92
N LYS A 301 15.03 3.25 -11.69
CA LYS A 301 14.29 1.98 -11.62
C LYS A 301 13.16 1.98 -10.58
N TRP A 302 13.26 2.78 -9.53
CA TRP A 302 12.25 2.93 -8.49
C TRP A 302 10.87 3.31 -9.05
N PHE A 303 10.85 4.09 -10.12
CA PHE A 303 9.62 4.67 -10.67
C PHE A 303 8.93 3.81 -11.74
N TYR A 304 9.55 2.71 -12.18
CA TYR A 304 8.96 1.82 -13.19
C TYR A 304 8.93 0.34 -12.80
N GLU A 305 9.50 -0.04 -11.65
CA GLU A 305 9.42 -1.40 -11.15
C GLU A 305 8.27 -1.57 -10.16
N GLY A 306 7.47 -2.62 -10.36
CA GLY A 306 6.37 -3.00 -9.49
C GLY A 306 5.90 -4.42 -9.73
N THR A 307 4.97 -4.88 -8.91
CA THR A 307 4.30 -6.18 -9.07
C THR A 307 3.08 -6.00 -9.97
N SER A 308 2.98 -6.76 -11.04
CA SER A 308 1.81 -6.73 -11.94
C SER A 308 0.56 -7.26 -11.23
N PHE A 309 -0.60 -6.72 -11.57
CA PHE A 309 -1.86 -7.34 -11.20
C PHE A 309 -2.19 -8.48 -12.17
N VAL A 310 -2.76 -9.57 -11.64
CA VAL A 310 -3.07 -10.75 -12.46
C VAL A 310 -4.00 -10.39 -13.62
N SER A 311 -3.65 -10.87 -14.83
CA SER A 311 -4.43 -10.67 -16.06
C SER A 311 -4.71 -9.20 -16.42
N LYS A 312 -3.86 -8.27 -16.01
CA LYS A 312 -3.98 -6.85 -16.38
C LYS A 312 -2.87 -6.46 -17.35
N GLU A 313 -3.28 -5.71 -18.37
CA GLU A 313 -2.35 -5.08 -19.31
C GLU A 313 -1.84 -3.76 -18.76
N LEU A 314 -0.55 -3.51 -18.93
CA LEU A 314 0.07 -2.26 -18.54
C LEU A 314 -0.20 -1.18 -19.60
N LYS A 315 -0.55 0.01 -19.17
CA LYS A 315 -0.73 1.19 -20.02
C LYS A 315 0.33 2.22 -19.71
N ALA A 316 0.88 2.83 -20.75
CA ALA A 316 1.85 3.92 -20.60
C ALA A 316 1.21 5.15 -19.95
N PRO A 317 1.94 5.91 -19.12
CA PRO A 317 1.40 7.06 -18.40
C PRO A 317 0.97 8.18 -19.37
N LEU A 318 -0.16 8.82 -19.06
CA LEU A 318 -0.67 9.98 -19.82
C LEU A 318 0.23 11.19 -19.59
N LEU A 319 0.60 11.46 -18.34
CA LEU A 319 1.52 12.53 -18.01
C LEU A 319 2.97 12.09 -18.23
N LYS A 320 3.71 12.85 -19.04
CA LYS A 320 5.11 12.55 -19.40
C LYS A 320 6.15 13.15 -18.44
N ALA A 321 5.71 13.98 -17.48
CA ALA A 321 6.61 14.56 -16.49
C ALA A 321 7.22 13.48 -15.59
N ALA A 322 8.53 13.55 -15.37
CA ALA A 322 9.30 12.61 -14.57
C ALA A 322 9.93 13.30 -13.35
N PRO A 323 10.07 12.62 -12.21
CA PRO A 323 10.77 13.15 -11.06
C PRO A 323 12.28 13.18 -11.29
N VAL A 324 12.99 14.00 -10.49
CA VAL A 324 14.47 13.96 -10.43
C VAL A 324 14.90 12.64 -9.79
N THR A 325 15.79 11.91 -10.46
CA THR A 325 16.31 10.61 -10.05
C THR A 325 17.72 10.71 -9.47
N LEU A 326 18.23 9.61 -8.91
CA LEU A 326 19.62 9.51 -8.46
C LEU A 326 20.60 9.75 -9.61
N GLU A 327 20.32 9.19 -10.78
CA GLU A 327 21.14 9.34 -11.98
C GLU A 327 21.24 10.80 -12.40
N ASP A 328 20.10 11.53 -12.45
CA ASP A 328 20.07 12.97 -12.77
C ASP A 328 20.84 13.80 -11.70
N PHE A 329 20.83 13.35 -10.44
CA PHE A 329 21.56 14.00 -9.36
C PHE A 329 23.07 13.81 -9.51
N LEU A 330 23.52 12.59 -9.82
CA LEU A 330 24.95 12.27 -9.99
C LEU A 330 25.55 12.96 -11.21
N GLU A 331 24.81 13.07 -12.33
CA GLU A 331 25.23 13.83 -13.52
C GLU A 331 25.53 15.31 -13.20
N LYS A 332 24.81 15.91 -12.26
CA LYS A 332 25.05 17.32 -11.84
C LYS A 332 26.26 17.49 -10.93
N LEU A 333 26.82 16.40 -10.38
CA LEU A 333 28.01 16.42 -9.53
C LEU A 333 29.29 16.13 -10.31
N SER A 334 29.19 15.57 -11.53
CA SER A 334 30.31 15.30 -12.45
C SER A 334 30.64 16.52 -13.31
#